data_dcc737bbd44b2203c8251539c16c12aa
#
_entry.id   dcc737bbd44b2203c8251539c16c12aa
#
_cell.length_a   1.000
_cell.length_b   1.000
_cell.length_c   1.000
_cell.angle_alpha   90.00
_cell.angle_beta   90.00
_cell.angle_gamma   90.00
#
_symmetry.space_group_name_H-M   'P 1'
#
loop_
_entity.id
_entity.type
_entity.pdbx_description
1 polymer ?
#
loop_
_entity_poly.entity_id
_entity_poly.type
_entity_poly.pdbx_seq_one_letter_code
_entity_poly.pdbx_strand_id
1 'polypeptide(L)'
;RTVLHFDGIDTLGEIYLNGTHLGDTENMHREWEFDVKELLKAEGNELRVILRSPVNYIYDSYEKDPLSVDCSDAMKGCSRLRKAHCMFGWDWSPRLPDAGIFREVKLLGITKARFDNVRISQKHVDGQVDLALFVGTETVTESPEPFAYRVTLTTPEGKSEVYGNSPA
;
A
#
# COMPACT_ATOMS: atom_id res chain seq x y z
N ARG A 1 -6.76 -14.39 11.29
CA ARG A 1 -7.20 -13.28 10.45
C ARG A 1 -7.02 -13.63 8.97
N THR A 2 -7.96 -13.23 8.13
CA THR A 2 -7.84 -13.38 6.68
C THR A 2 -8.05 -12.02 6.02
N VAL A 3 -7.06 -11.59 5.25
CA VAL A 3 -6.99 -10.22 4.70
C VAL A 3 -7.02 -10.28 3.18
N LEU A 4 -7.94 -9.54 2.56
CA LEU A 4 -7.88 -9.21 1.14
C LEU A 4 -6.96 -8.01 0.99
N HIS A 5 -5.83 -8.23 0.31
CA HIS A 5 -4.76 -7.25 0.16
C HIS A 5 -4.59 -6.86 -1.30
N PHE A 6 -4.50 -5.56 -1.54
CA PHE A 6 -4.18 -4.98 -2.83
C PHE A 6 -2.85 -4.23 -2.73
N ASP A 7 -1.87 -4.63 -3.49
CA ASP A 7 -0.57 -3.94 -3.56
C ASP A 7 -0.69 -2.56 -4.25
N GLY A 8 -1.76 -2.33 -5.01
CA GLY A 8 -2.03 -1.04 -5.64
C GLY A 8 -3.31 -1.02 -6.47
N ILE A 9 -4.13 -0.02 -6.21
CA ILE A 9 -5.34 0.33 -6.98
C ILE A 9 -5.18 1.76 -7.48
N ASP A 10 -5.39 1.98 -8.76
CA ASP A 10 -5.34 3.29 -9.40
C ASP A 10 -6.76 3.70 -9.80
N THR A 11 -7.39 4.58 -9.11
CA THR A 11 -7.07 5.26 -7.84
C THR A 11 -8.30 5.23 -6.95
N LEU A 12 -9.47 5.64 -7.55
CA LEU A 12 -10.77 5.73 -6.89
C LEU A 12 -11.51 4.42 -7.08
N GLY A 13 -11.55 3.61 -6.05
CA GLY A 13 -12.17 2.28 -6.10
C GLY A 13 -13.18 2.08 -4.99
N GLU A 14 -14.26 1.38 -5.27
CA GLU A 14 -15.19 0.82 -4.29
C GLU A 14 -15.02 -0.69 -4.30
N ILE A 15 -14.73 -1.28 -3.15
CA ILE A 15 -14.38 -2.69 -3.04
C ILE A 15 -15.51 -3.45 -2.36
N TYR A 16 -15.96 -4.53 -2.98
CA TYR A 16 -17.02 -5.38 -2.47
C TYR A 16 -16.59 -6.85 -2.49
N LEU A 17 -16.94 -7.59 -1.44
CA LEU A 17 -16.82 -9.04 -1.40
C LEU A 17 -18.19 -9.66 -1.06
N ASN A 18 -18.65 -10.57 -1.91
CA ASN A 18 -19.92 -11.26 -1.75
C ASN A 18 -21.12 -10.29 -1.55
N GLY A 19 -21.08 -9.13 -2.22
CA GLY A 19 -22.10 -8.09 -2.12
C GLY A 19 -21.91 -7.12 -0.95
N THR A 20 -21.00 -7.39 -0.01
CA THR A 20 -20.71 -6.50 1.12
C THR A 20 -19.66 -5.48 0.73
N HIS A 21 -19.91 -4.19 0.97
CA HIS A 21 -18.95 -3.10 0.77
C HIS A 21 -17.86 -3.16 1.85
N LEU A 22 -16.60 -3.26 1.43
CA LEU A 22 -15.45 -3.34 2.33
C LEU A 22 -14.85 -1.97 2.62
N GLY A 23 -14.87 -1.08 1.63
CA GLY A 23 -14.33 0.27 1.73
C GLY A 23 -13.96 0.86 0.38
N ASP A 24 -13.50 2.12 0.42
CA ASP A 24 -13.14 2.91 -0.74
C ASP A 24 -11.64 3.18 -0.78
N THR A 25 -11.10 3.33 -1.99
CA THR A 25 -9.69 3.70 -2.22
C THR A 25 -9.61 5.04 -2.92
N GLU A 26 -8.58 5.84 -2.59
CA GLU A 26 -8.37 7.18 -3.16
C GLU A 26 -6.89 7.53 -3.35
N ASN A 27 -6.01 6.55 -3.25
CA ASN A 27 -4.57 6.75 -3.29
C ASN A 27 -3.88 5.56 -3.97
N MET A 28 -3.26 5.79 -5.14
CA MET A 28 -2.56 4.73 -5.86
C MET A 28 -1.18 4.39 -5.29
N HIS A 29 -0.65 5.20 -4.37
CA HIS A 29 0.71 5.06 -3.83
C HIS A 29 0.77 4.28 -2.51
N ARG A 30 -0.33 3.63 -2.13
CA ARG A 30 -0.40 2.80 -0.92
C ARG A 30 -1.08 1.46 -1.18
N GLU A 31 -0.79 0.53 -0.32
CA GLU A 31 -1.49 -0.76 -0.21
C GLU A 31 -2.82 -0.59 0.53
N TRP A 32 -3.76 -1.49 0.24
CA TRP A 32 -5.09 -1.51 0.86
C TRP A 32 -5.38 -2.89 1.40
N GLU A 33 -5.87 -2.96 2.64
CA GLU A 33 -6.19 -4.20 3.31
C GLU A 33 -7.59 -4.17 3.92
N PHE A 34 -8.32 -5.27 3.72
CA PHE A 34 -9.66 -5.46 4.26
C PHE A 34 -9.72 -6.82 4.97
N ASP A 35 -10.17 -6.84 6.24
CA ASP A 35 -10.43 -8.10 6.93
C ASP A 35 -11.69 -8.74 6.34
N VAL A 36 -11.55 -9.95 5.82
CA VAL A 36 -12.63 -10.63 5.07
C VAL A 36 -12.97 -12.00 5.63
N LYS A 37 -12.39 -12.37 6.78
CA LYS A 37 -12.55 -13.72 7.33
C LYS A 37 -14.02 -14.14 7.45
N GLU A 38 -14.86 -13.27 7.97
CA GLU A 38 -16.28 -13.57 8.22
C GLU A 38 -17.16 -13.47 6.95
N LEU A 39 -16.64 -12.95 5.85
CA LEU A 39 -17.35 -12.77 4.60
C LEU A 39 -17.05 -13.87 3.58
N LEU A 40 -15.97 -14.62 3.79
CA LEU A 40 -15.55 -15.67 2.87
C LEU A 40 -16.43 -16.90 2.96
N LYS A 41 -16.79 -17.42 1.79
CA LYS A 41 -17.45 -18.71 1.60
C LYS A 41 -16.42 -19.76 1.22
N ALA A 42 -16.75 -21.05 1.40
CA ALA A 42 -15.89 -22.15 1.00
C ALA A 42 -15.61 -22.12 -0.52
N GLU A 43 -16.61 -21.71 -1.30
CA GLU A 43 -16.52 -21.59 -2.77
C GLU A 43 -17.48 -20.50 -3.28
N GLY A 44 -17.31 -20.10 -4.55
CA GLY A 44 -18.20 -19.14 -5.21
C GLY A 44 -18.10 -17.73 -4.62
N ASN A 45 -16.91 -17.31 -4.18
CA ASN A 45 -16.71 -15.94 -3.73
C ASN A 45 -16.67 -15.00 -4.94
N GLU A 46 -17.32 -13.85 -4.81
CA GLU A 46 -17.33 -12.78 -5.80
C GLU A 46 -16.64 -11.54 -5.25
N LEU A 47 -15.52 -11.16 -5.88
CA LEU A 47 -14.86 -9.88 -5.66
C LEU A 47 -15.30 -8.91 -6.76
N ARG A 48 -15.91 -7.79 -6.35
CA ARG A 48 -16.29 -6.70 -7.27
C ARG A 48 -15.54 -5.43 -6.89
N VAL A 49 -14.86 -4.86 -7.88
CA VAL A 49 -14.16 -3.58 -7.77
C VAL A 49 -14.76 -2.62 -8.78
N ILE A 50 -15.27 -1.49 -8.32
CA ILE A 50 -15.81 -0.42 -9.16
C ILE A 50 -14.78 0.70 -9.19
N LEU A 51 -14.24 0.99 -10.36
CA LEU A 51 -13.30 2.09 -10.54
C LEU A 51 -14.02 3.33 -11.07
N ARG A 52 -13.85 4.45 -10.38
CA ARG A 52 -14.41 5.74 -10.75
C ARG A 52 -13.46 6.52 -11.64
N SER A 53 -14.02 7.36 -12.51
CA SER A 53 -13.23 8.21 -13.40
C SER A 53 -12.39 9.23 -12.61
N PRO A 54 -11.06 9.20 -12.75
CA PRO A 54 -10.19 10.21 -12.14
C PRO A 54 -10.42 11.59 -12.76
N VAL A 55 -10.78 11.65 -14.05
CA VAL A 55 -11.02 12.91 -14.77
C VAL A 55 -12.25 13.63 -14.21
N ASN A 56 -13.36 12.92 -14.06
CA ASN A 56 -14.57 13.53 -13.51
C ASN A 56 -14.32 14.04 -12.08
N TYR A 57 -13.63 13.24 -11.28
CA TYR A 57 -13.30 13.60 -9.89
C TYR A 57 -12.48 14.89 -9.79
N ILE A 58 -11.42 15.03 -10.60
CA ILE A 58 -10.56 16.22 -10.54
C ILE A 58 -11.28 17.47 -11.03
N TYR A 59 -12.11 17.37 -12.06
CA TYR A 59 -12.91 18.50 -12.55
C TYR A 59 -13.95 18.94 -11.54
N ASP A 60 -14.74 18.02 -11.00
CA ASP A 60 -15.74 18.33 -9.97
C ASP A 60 -15.11 18.97 -8.73
N SER A 61 -13.93 18.48 -8.36
CA SER A 61 -13.17 19.00 -7.21
C SER A 61 -12.61 20.40 -7.48
N TYR A 62 -12.12 20.64 -8.70
CA TYR A 62 -11.59 21.92 -9.12
C TYR A 62 -12.69 23.00 -9.25
N GLU A 63 -13.86 22.64 -9.78
CA GLU A 63 -14.99 23.57 -9.87
C GLU A 63 -15.50 24.03 -8.53
N LYS A 64 -15.50 23.12 -7.53
CA LYS A 64 -15.92 23.46 -6.15
C LYS A 64 -14.93 24.33 -5.42
N ASP A 65 -13.64 24.12 -5.65
CA ASP A 65 -12.56 24.83 -4.99
C ASP A 65 -11.33 24.93 -5.89
N PRO A 66 -11.28 25.94 -6.79
CA PRO A 66 -10.17 26.15 -7.69
C PRO A 66 -8.86 26.38 -6.94
N LEU A 67 -7.79 25.69 -7.36
CA LEU A 67 -6.45 25.89 -6.82
C LEU A 67 -5.77 27.05 -7.54
N SER A 68 -5.12 27.92 -6.76
CA SER A 68 -4.34 29.05 -7.31
C SER A 68 -3.03 28.59 -7.98
N VAL A 69 -2.57 27.38 -7.66
CA VAL A 69 -1.33 26.80 -8.17
C VAL A 69 -1.67 25.46 -8.82
N ASP A 70 -1.93 25.48 -10.11
CA ASP A 70 -2.12 24.29 -10.92
C ASP A 70 -1.11 24.30 -12.07
N CYS A 71 -0.67 23.13 -12.52
CA CYS A 71 0.27 23.04 -13.63
C CYS A 71 -0.43 23.42 -14.94
N SER A 72 0.16 24.34 -15.72
CA SER A 72 -0.43 24.81 -16.98
C SER A 72 -0.56 23.72 -18.05
N ASP A 73 0.33 22.73 -18.00
CA ASP A 73 0.41 21.66 -19.01
C ASP A 73 -0.35 20.39 -18.62
N ALA A 74 -0.77 20.27 -17.35
CA ALA A 74 -1.59 19.17 -16.87
C ALA A 74 -3.09 19.50 -16.88
N MET A 75 -3.91 18.48 -16.68
CA MET A 75 -5.35 18.65 -16.49
C MET A 75 -5.60 19.36 -15.15
N LYS A 76 -6.44 20.39 -15.16
CA LYS A 76 -6.81 21.15 -13.96
C LYS A 76 -7.39 20.24 -12.88
N GLY A 77 -7.00 20.50 -11.64
CA GLY A 77 -7.43 19.72 -10.49
C GLY A 77 -6.67 18.42 -10.26
N CYS A 78 -5.68 18.07 -11.09
CA CYS A 78 -4.92 16.82 -10.93
C CYS A 78 -4.24 16.69 -9.57
N SER A 79 -3.85 17.79 -8.97
CA SER A 79 -3.25 17.84 -7.61
C SER A 79 -4.22 17.44 -6.48
N ARG A 80 -5.51 17.36 -6.77
CA ARG A 80 -6.55 16.92 -5.82
C ARG A 80 -6.60 15.40 -5.62
N LEU A 81 -5.94 14.62 -6.49
CA LEU A 81 -5.97 13.18 -6.44
C LEU A 81 -4.56 12.61 -6.18
N ARG A 82 -4.46 11.63 -5.30
CA ARG A 82 -3.24 10.87 -5.02
C ARG A 82 -2.96 9.84 -6.11
N LYS A 83 -2.71 10.34 -7.33
CA LYS A 83 -2.39 9.59 -8.55
C LYS A 83 -1.10 10.14 -9.15
N ALA A 84 -0.37 9.34 -9.91
CA ALA A 84 0.83 9.80 -10.62
C ALA A 84 0.47 10.98 -11.53
N HIS A 85 0.95 12.17 -11.20
CA HIS A 85 0.53 13.41 -11.85
C HIS A 85 0.93 13.48 -13.32
N CYS A 86 1.99 12.78 -13.73
CA CYS A 86 2.38 12.67 -15.14
C CYS A 86 1.30 12.05 -16.05
N MET A 87 0.36 11.27 -15.49
CA MET A 87 -0.76 10.71 -16.26
C MET A 87 -1.77 11.77 -16.69
N PHE A 88 -1.80 12.92 -16.02
CA PHE A 88 -2.69 14.03 -16.37
C PHE A 88 -2.12 14.97 -17.43
N GLY A 89 -0.94 14.65 -17.95
CA GLY A 89 -0.25 15.40 -18.98
C GLY A 89 0.94 16.20 -18.46
N TRP A 90 1.85 16.44 -19.37
CA TRP A 90 3.03 17.27 -19.23
C TRP A 90 3.48 17.71 -20.63
N ASP A 91 4.50 18.53 -20.78
CA ASP A 91 5.05 18.95 -22.07
C ASP A 91 5.55 17.77 -22.93
N TRP A 92 5.95 16.66 -22.27
CA TRP A 92 6.42 15.43 -22.93
C TRP A 92 5.46 14.24 -22.80
N SER A 93 4.33 14.38 -22.12
CA SER A 93 3.40 13.27 -21.84
C SER A 93 1.97 13.58 -22.26
N PRO A 94 1.26 12.64 -22.90
CA PRO A 94 -0.15 12.81 -23.21
C PRO A 94 -1.01 12.80 -21.93
N ARG A 95 -2.23 13.32 -22.05
CA ARG A 95 -3.23 13.34 -20.96
C ARG A 95 -4.06 12.07 -21.02
N LEU A 96 -3.55 11.00 -20.41
CA LEU A 96 -4.16 9.66 -20.41
C LEU A 96 -4.25 9.11 -18.97
N PRO A 97 -5.05 9.72 -18.08
CA PRO A 97 -5.26 9.19 -16.74
C PRO A 97 -6.20 7.98 -16.80
N ASP A 98 -5.63 6.80 -16.85
CA ASP A 98 -6.33 5.53 -16.78
C ASP A 98 -6.76 5.16 -15.34
N ALA A 99 -7.37 4.00 -15.18
CA ALA A 99 -7.77 3.46 -13.89
C ALA A 99 -7.68 1.93 -13.94
N GLY A 100 -7.20 1.31 -12.86
CA GLY A 100 -7.04 -0.14 -12.83
C GLY A 100 -6.46 -0.67 -11.53
N ILE A 101 -6.45 -2.00 -11.43
CA ILE A 101 -5.66 -2.71 -10.45
C ILE A 101 -4.31 -2.98 -11.13
N PHE A 102 -3.28 -2.22 -10.76
CA PHE A 102 -2.01 -2.24 -11.48
C PHE A 102 -0.92 -3.08 -10.78
N ARG A 103 -1.24 -3.66 -9.62
CA ARG A 103 -0.38 -4.56 -8.86
C ARG A 103 -1.16 -5.79 -8.41
N GLU A 104 -0.53 -6.66 -7.63
CA GLU A 104 -1.13 -7.92 -7.21
C GLU A 104 -2.31 -7.73 -6.25
N VAL A 105 -3.23 -8.68 -6.32
CA VAL A 105 -4.32 -8.86 -5.35
C VAL A 105 -4.12 -10.22 -4.68
N LYS A 106 -4.11 -10.24 -3.36
CA LYS A 106 -3.79 -11.44 -2.57
C LYS A 106 -4.84 -11.69 -1.50
N LEU A 107 -5.06 -12.94 -1.19
CA LEU A 107 -5.76 -13.35 0.02
C LEU A 107 -4.72 -13.88 1.01
N LEU A 108 -4.51 -13.17 2.11
CA LEU A 108 -3.49 -13.46 3.10
C LEU A 108 -4.13 -14.11 4.33
N GLY A 109 -3.70 -15.33 4.66
CA GLY A 109 -4.05 -15.99 5.93
C GLY A 109 -2.98 -15.72 6.99
N ILE A 110 -3.34 -15.00 8.05
CA ILE A 110 -2.44 -14.70 9.16
C ILE A 110 -2.88 -15.56 10.35
N THR A 111 -2.05 -16.54 10.72
CA THR A 111 -2.39 -17.51 11.77
C THR A 111 -1.94 -17.09 13.15
N LYS A 112 -0.76 -16.49 13.28
CA LYS A 112 -0.20 -16.05 14.56
C LYS A 112 0.23 -14.59 14.52
N ALA A 113 1.18 -14.26 13.64
CA ALA A 113 1.72 -12.91 13.49
C ALA A 113 2.26 -12.69 12.08
N ARG A 114 2.49 -11.43 11.74
CA ARG A 114 3.26 -11.00 10.56
C ARG A 114 4.13 -9.79 10.90
N PHE A 115 5.10 -9.51 10.07
CA PHE A 115 5.75 -8.21 10.09
C PHE A 115 4.77 -7.14 9.56
N ASP A 116 4.62 -6.08 10.32
CA ASP A 116 3.85 -4.90 9.93
C ASP A 116 4.73 -3.92 9.16
N ASN A 117 5.88 -3.58 9.74
CA ASN A 117 6.86 -2.75 9.06
C ASN A 117 8.28 -3.08 9.50
N VAL A 118 9.25 -2.79 8.63
CA VAL A 118 10.67 -2.84 8.95
C VAL A 118 11.29 -1.52 8.52
N ARG A 119 11.79 -0.75 9.50
CA ARG A 119 12.48 0.51 9.23
C ARG A 119 13.97 0.38 9.54
N ILE A 120 14.81 0.73 8.59
CA ILE A 120 16.25 0.75 8.74
C ILE A 120 16.69 2.21 8.82
N SER A 121 17.40 2.54 9.90
CA SER A 121 18.05 3.85 10.08
C SER A 121 19.55 3.67 10.06
N GLN A 122 20.25 4.59 9.40
CA GLN A 122 21.70 4.55 9.26
C GLN A 122 22.31 5.84 9.82
N LYS A 123 23.41 5.70 10.54
CA LYS A 123 24.23 6.82 11.00
C LYS A 123 25.66 6.58 10.55
N HIS A 124 26.20 7.50 9.76
CA HIS A 124 27.56 7.45 9.23
C HIS A 124 28.46 8.41 10.02
N VAL A 125 29.51 7.88 10.65
CA VAL A 125 30.47 8.66 11.42
C VAL A 125 31.89 8.06 11.20
N ASP A 126 32.82 8.87 10.77
CA ASP A 126 34.26 8.53 10.63
C ASP A 126 34.53 7.21 9.89
N GLY A 127 33.76 6.95 8.82
CA GLY A 127 33.88 5.74 8.00
C GLY A 127 33.24 4.50 8.59
N GLN A 128 32.60 4.62 9.73
CA GLN A 128 31.76 3.58 10.32
C GLN A 128 30.28 3.84 10.05
N VAL A 129 29.49 2.79 10.02
CA VAL A 129 28.03 2.85 9.83
C VAL A 129 27.33 2.10 10.93
N ASP A 130 26.58 2.82 11.74
CA ASP A 130 25.67 2.23 12.71
C ASP A 130 24.32 1.98 12.05
N LEU A 131 23.81 0.76 12.14
CA LEU A 131 22.51 0.37 11.66
C LEU A 131 21.54 0.15 12.84
N ALA A 132 20.40 0.81 12.79
CA ALA A 132 19.30 0.54 13.70
C ALA A 132 18.09 0.01 12.92
N LEU A 133 17.64 -1.19 13.28
CA LEU A 133 16.46 -1.83 12.70
C LEU A 133 15.30 -1.75 13.67
N PHE A 134 14.19 -1.23 13.18
CA PHE A 134 12.91 -1.20 13.91
C PHE A 134 11.97 -2.17 13.20
N VAL A 135 11.56 -3.22 13.92
CA VAL A 135 10.70 -4.27 13.38
C VAL A 135 9.36 -4.19 14.09
N GLY A 136 8.33 -3.76 13.35
CA GLY A 136 6.94 -3.80 13.79
C GLY A 136 6.33 -5.17 13.48
N THR A 137 5.58 -5.70 14.43
CA THR A 137 4.85 -6.96 14.26
C THR A 137 3.37 -6.77 14.60
N GLU A 138 2.51 -7.34 13.79
CA GLU A 138 1.09 -7.49 14.06
C GLU A 138 0.80 -8.91 14.53
N THR A 139 0.13 -9.05 15.67
CA THR A 139 -0.31 -10.36 16.20
C THR A 139 -1.82 -10.48 16.09
N VAL A 140 -2.31 -11.69 15.81
CA VAL A 140 -3.75 -11.98 15.68
C VAL A 140 -4.34 -12.72 16.89
N THR A 141 -3.54 -12.97 17.93
CA THR A 141 -3.94 -13.62 19.17
C THR A 141 -3.82 -12.66 20.35
N GLU A 142 -4.77 -12.72 21.29
CA GLU A 142 -4.77 -11.89 22.51
C GLU A 142 -3.59 -12.20 23.44
N SER A 143 -3.08 -13.43 23.41
CA SER A 143 -1.92 -13.86 24.17
C SER A 143 -0.90 -14.48 23.21
N PRO A 144 -0.09 -13.65 22.54
CA PRO A 144 0.91 -14.16 21.62
C PRO A 144 1.99 -14.93 22.39
N GLU A 145 2.28 -16.15 21.92
CA GLU A 145 3.52 -16.82 22.30
C GLU A 145 4.71 -15.93 21.92
N PRO A 146 5.82 -15.96 22.68
CA PRO A 146 6.99 -15.18 22.34
C PRO A 146 7.49 -15.57 20.94
N PHE A 147 7.73 -14.55 20.10
CA PHE A 147 8.23 -14.75 18.74
C PHE A 147 9.74 -14.54 18.72
N ALA A 148 10.43 -15.41 17.98
CA ALA A 148 11.81 -15.19 17.62
C ALA A 148 11.86 -14.46 16.26
N TYR A 149 12.78 -13.51 16.11
CA TYR A 149 13.13 -12.92 14.83
C TYR A 149 14.61 -13.15 14.51
N ARG A 150 14.91 -13.17 13.25
CA ARG A 150 16.27 -13.28 12.73
C ARG A 150 16.51 -12.17 11.72
N VAL A 151 17.62 -11.48 11.90
CA VAL A 151 18.12 -10.48 10.96
C VAL A 151 19.43 -11.00 10.38
N THR A 152 19.55 -11.06 9.08
CA THR A 152 20.81 -11.40 8.41
C THR A 152 21.31 -10.15 7.69
N LEU A 153 22.48 -9.68 8.08
CA LEU A 153 23.19 -8.60 7.42
C LEU A 153 24.25 -9.20 6.49
N THR A 154 24.17 -8.90 5.21
CA THR A 154 25.16 -9.33 4.22
C THR A 154 25.86 -8.10 3.65
N THR A 155 27.19 -8.08 3.77
CA THR A 155 28.02 -7.00 3.21
C THR A 155 28.15 -7.15 1.68
N PRO A 156 28.58 -6.10 0.96
CA PRO A 156 28.85 -6.18 -0.49
C PRO A 156 29.85 -7.28 -0.88
N GLU A 157 30.78 -7.61 0.02
CA GLU A 157 31.79 -8.66 -0.17
C GLU A 157 31.25 -10.07 0.13
N GLY A 158 29.95 -10.18 0.48
CA GLY A 158 29.27 -11.45 0.72
C GLY A 158 29.46 -12.04 2.12
N LYS A 159 30.06 -11.28 3.07
CA LYS A 159 30.08 -11.70 4.48
C LYS A 159 28.69 -11.54 5.08
N SER A 160 28.22 -12.56 5.80
CA SER A 160 26.93 -12.52 6.46
C SER A 160 27.08 -12.67 7.98
N GLU A 161 26.37 -11.82 8.69
CA GLU A 161 26.23 -11.89 10.14
C GLU A 161 24.74 -12.04 10.49
N VAL A 162 24.45 -12.84 11.50
CA VAL A 162 23.09 -13.13 11.93
C VAL A 162 22.85 -12.58 13.32
N TYR A 163 21.84 -11.75 13.44
CA TYR A 163 21.37 -11.19 14.70
C TYR A 163 19.96 -11.71 14.97
N GLY A 164 19.62 -11.96 16.20
CA GLY A 164 18.29 -12.42 16.52
C GLY A 164 18.02 -12.48 18.01
N ASN A 165 16.74 -12.57 18.31
CA ASN A 165 16.23 -12.84 19.64
C ASN A 165 15.75 -14.29 19.66
N SER A 166 16.23 -15.11 20.58
CA SER A 166 15.62 -16.40 20.88
C SER A 166 14.54 -16.16 21.94
N PRO A 167 13.35 -16.76 21.81
CA PRO A 167 12.39 -16.72 22.90
C PRO A 167 13.05 -17.36 24.13
N ALA A 168 12.93 -16.67 25.25
CA ALA A 168 13.40 -17.18 26.56
C ALA A 168 12.54 -18.37 27.00
#